data_641faa8d6bbf219599f4c10017939dd2
#
_entry.id   641faa8d6bbf219599f4c10017939dd2
#
_cell.length_a   1.000
_cell.length_b   1.000
_cell.length_c   1.000
_cell.angle_alpha   90.00
_cell.angle_beta   90.00
_cell.angle_gamma   90.00
#
_symmetry.space_group_name_H-M   'P 1'
#
loop_
_entity.id
_entity.type
_entity.pdbx_description
1 polymer ?
#
loop_
_entity_poly.entity_id
_entity_poly.type
_entity_poly.pdbx_seq_one_letter_code
_entity_poly.pdbx_strand_id
1 'polypeptide(L)'
;MLTKKLYYLPRHPKPRITFMSAPFEPHAKSMISLSKSYVWFLAFAALLLSSARVLPAQNLESSGNLTVAEQYLLAAVNEDRINQGLQPLRFDPILAEASAIHAREMAAHAEISHQFNGEPTLAERGSNAGAHFSLITENVAEAPTSVIIHNLWMHSPGHRANLLDPNVDSIGIAIVTRDHQLYAVEDFASTVQTLSLNQQERTVANVIAQSGMRVAATTEEARRTCTMSSGYAGSRQPWYIMRYTAGSLNQIPDQLKSKLASGKYHQAVVGACSTTRNSPFTAYNIAVLLYP
;
A
#
# COMPACT_ATOMS: atom_id res chain seq x y z
N MET A 1 -6.30 -26.65 -3.87
CA MET A 1 -6.95 -27.12 -2.63
C MET A 1 -6.62 -26.12 -1.55
N LEU A 2 -7.47 -25.12 -1.31
CA LEU A 2 -7.28 -24.09 -0.28
C LEU A 2 -8.24 -24.43 0.86
N THR A 3 -7.66 -24.77 2.00
CA THR A 3 -8.37 -25.15 3.23
C THR A 3 -9.05 -23.91 3.84
N LYS A 4 -10.39 -23.93 3.89
CA LYS A 4 -11.19 -23.01 4.71
C LYS A 4 -10.81 -23.20 6.18
N LYS A 5 -10.25 -22.18 6.83
CA LYS A 5 -10.15 -22.11 8.29
C LYS A 5 -11.31 -21.28 8.82
N LEU A 6 -12.34 -21.96 9.33
CA LEU A 6 -13.35 -21.37 10.22
C LEU A 6 -12.71 -21.17 11.60
N TYR A 7 -12.79 -19.98 12.16
CA TYR A 7 -12.46 -19.72 13.56
C TYR A 7 -13.75 -19.55 14.37
N TYR A 8 -14.00 -20.49 15.27
CA TYR A 8 -15.01 -20.39 16.31
C TYR A 8 -14.45 -19.58 17.49
N LEU A 9 -15.16 -18.55 17.95
CA LEU A 9 -14.86 -17.83 19.18
C LEU A 9 -15.48 -18.55 20.39
N PRO A 10 -14.73 -18.88 21.45
CA PRO A 10 -15.28 -19.33 22.72
C PRO A 10 -15.94 -18.17 23.47
N ARG A 11 -17.15 -18.41 24.00
CA ARG A 11 -17.84 -17.47 24.89
C ARG A 11 -17.07 -17.40 26.22
N HIS A 12 -16.53 -16.26 26.57
CA HIS A 12 -15.98 -15.98 27.89
C HIS A 12 -16.89 -15.05 28.70
N PRO A 13 -16.97 -15.27 30.04
CA PRO A 13 -17.87 -14.51 30.93
C PRO A 13 -17.34 -13.09 31.15
N LYS A 14 -18.30 -12.15 31.37
CA LYS A 14 -18.06 -10.72 31.60
C LYS A 14 -17.17 -10.46 32.82
N PRO A 15 -16.14 -9.62 32.76
CA PRO A 15 -15.42 -9.16 33.95
C PRO A 15 -16.22 -8.13 34.72
N ARG A 16 -16.29 -8.31 36.05
CA ARG A 16 -16.78 -7.29 37.00
C ARG A 16 -15.68 -6.23 37.17
N ILE A 17 -16.01 -4.99 36.90
CA ILE A 17 -15.12 -3.85 37.20
C ILE A 17 -15.48 -3.34 38.59
N THR A 18 -14.52 -3.42 39.54
CA THR A 18 -14.61 -2.81 40.89
C THR A 18 -13.84 -1.49 40.83
N PHE A 19 -14.55 -0.37 41.05
CA PHE A 19 -13.92 0.93 41.20
C PHE A 19 -13.31 1.06 42.59
N MET A 20 -12.00 1.26 42.70
CA MET A 20 -11.34 1.77 43.90
C MET A 20 -11.12 3.26 43.76
N SER A 21 -11.75 4.03 44.62
CA SER A 21 -11.55 5.48 44.82
C SER A 21 -10.39 5.69 45.78
N ALA A 22 -9.37 6.44 45.38
CA ALA A 22 -8.32 6.95 46.28
C ALA A 22 -8.56 8.42 46.59
N PRO A 23 -8.30 8.88 47.83
CA PRO A 23 -8.60 10.25 48.27
C PRO A 23 -7.53 11.25 47.79
N PHE A 24 -8.02 12.45 47.49
CA PHE A 24 -7.24 13.61 47.06
C PHE A 24 -6.75 14.37 48.28
N GLU A 25 -5.45 14.56 48.47
CA GLU A 25 -4.87 15.48 49.46
C GLU A 25 -4.33 16.75 48.78
N PRO A 26 -4.60 17.94 49.35
CA PRO A 26 -4.10 19.20 48.82
C PRO A 26 -2.78 19.60 49.48
N HIS A 27 -1.71 19.74 48.69
CA HIS A 27 -0.45 20.28 49.19
C HIS A 27 -0.34 21.81 49.03
N ALA A 28 0.23 22.40 50.06
CA ALA A 28 0.34 23.81 50.42
C ALA A 28 1.16 24.68 49.47
N LYS A 29 0.83 25.95 49.48
CA LYS A 29 1.53 27.07 48.80
C LYS A 29 2.94 27.28 49.38
N SER A 30 3.94 27.32 48.47
CA SER A 30 5.26 27.87 48.75
C SER A 30 5.44 29.19 47.99
N MET A 31 5.61 30.28 48.74
CA MET A 31 5.99 31.60 48.22
C MET A 31 7.48 31.61 47.87
N ILE A 32 7.83 31.89 46.64
CA ILE A 32 9.23 32.12 46.23
C ILE A 32 9.46 33.59 45.99
N SER A 33 10.45 34.13 46.76
CA SER A 33 10.97 35.48 46.72
C SER A 33 11.69 35.75 45.41
N LEU A 34 11.34 36.84 44.72
CA LEU A 34 12.04 37.31 43.48
C LEU A 34 13.32 38.08 43.83
N SER A 35 14.46 37.52 43.46
CA SER A 35 15.76 38.25 43.51
C SER A 35 16.05 38.96 42.17
N LYS A 36 16.67 40.14 42.28
CA LYS A 36 16.92 41.16 41.25
C LYS A 36 18.03 40.78 40.20
N SER A 37 17.94 39.63 39.55
CA SER A 37 18.95 39.23 38.55
C SER A 37 18.40 38.93 37.13
N TYR A 38 17.23 39.47 36.82
CA TYR A 38 16.52 39.10 35.55
C TYR A 38 16.69 40.09 34.38
N VAL A 39 17.55 41.09 34.46
CA VAL A 39 17.63 42.13 33.40
C VAL A 39 18.51 41.74 32.21
N TRP A 40 19.36 40.72 32.34
CA TRP A 40 20.31 40.34 31.26
C TRP A 40 19.89 39.14 30.43
N PHE A 41 18.79 38.45 30.77
CA PHE A 41 18.31 37.25 30.03
C PHE A 41 17.29 37.55 28.93
N LEU A 42 16.72 38.75 28.89
CA LEU A 42 15.68 39.09 27.89
C LEU A 42 16.26 39.52 26.53
N ALA A 43 17.55 39.81 26.44
CA ALA A 43 18.19 40.21 25.17
C ALA A 43 18.62 38.99 24.31
N PHE A 44 18.75 37.79 24.89
CA PHE A 44 19.18 36.60 24.14
C PHE A 44 17.99 35.71 23.67
N ALA A 45 16.81 35.89 24.21
CA ALA A 45 15.61 35.13 23.81
C ALA A 45 14.95 35.64 22.52
N ALA A 46 15.27 36.87 22.09
CA ALA A 46 14.68 37.49 20.89
C ALA A 46 15.36 37.06 19.58
N LEU A 47 16.51 36.37 19.61
CA LEU A 47 17.26 35.97 18.42
C LEU A 47 17.02 34.51 17.99
N LEU A 48 16.22 33.70 18.75
CA LEU A 48 15.93 32.32 18.45
C LEU A 48 14.49 32.09 17.88
N LEU A 49 13.73 33.16 17.66
CA LEU A 49 12.34 33.08 17.17
C LEU A 49 12.17 33.26 15.66
N SER A 50 13.26 33.33 14.88
CA SER A 50 13.16 33.60 13.43
C SER A 50 13.52 32.43 12.51
N SER A 51 13.34 31.18 12.96
CA SER A 51 13.40 30.01 12.06
C SER A 51 12.30 28.99 12.33
N ALA A 52 11.09 29.45 12.62
CA ALA A 52 9.91 28.62 12.36
C ALA A 52 9.90 28.39 10.84
N ARG A 53 10.55 27.33 10.39
CA ARG A 53 10.27 26.78 9.05
C ARG A 53 8.79 26.48 9.04
N VAL A 54 8.01 27.32 8.36
CA VAL A 54 6.69 26.95 7.89
C VAL A 54 6.94 25.74 7.01
N LEU A 55 6.72 24.56 7.57
CA LEU A 55 6.58 23.35 6.77
C LEU A 55 5.48 23.69 5.76
N PRO A 56 5.72 23.52 4.44
CA PRO A 56 4.64 23.67 3.49
C PRO A 56 3.54 22.76 4.01
N ALA A 57 2.32 23.32 4.13
CA ALA A 57 1.14 22.52 4.33
C ALA A 57 1.19 21.47 3.22
N GLN A 58 1.46 20.23 3.59
CA GLN A 58 1.34 19.12 2.66
C GLN A 58 -0.11 19.21 2.22
N ASN A 59 -0.31 19.45 0.95
CA ASN A 59 -1.61 19.41 0.32
C ASN A 59 -2.28 18.14 0.82
N LEU A 60 -3.30 18.28 1.66
CA LEU A 60 -4.33 17.26 1.84
C LEU A 60 -5.08 17.22 0.51
N GLU A 61 -4.38 16.67 -0.50
CA GLU A 61 -5.04 16.36 -1.75
C GLU A 61 -6.06 15.27 -1.46
N SER A 62 -7.31 15.72 -1.41
CA SER A 62 -8.50 14.93 -1.68
C SER A 62 -8.52 13.56 -0.96
N SER A 63 -8.70 13.56 0.35
CA SER A 63 -9.51 12.50 0.96
C SER A 63 -10.91 12.66 0.34
N GLY A 64 -11.19 11.95 -0.73
CA GLY A 64 -12.55 11.81 -1.25
C GLY A 64 -13.44 11.50 -0.04
N ASN A 65 -14.57 12.12 0.07
CA ASN A 65 -15.52 12.24 1.18
C ASN A 65 -15.58 11.06 2.16
N LEU A 66 -14.46 10.74 2.84
CA LEU A 66 -14.44 9.73 3.90
C LEU A 66 -15.30 10.20 5.06
N THR A 67 -16.13 9.33 5.60
CA THR A 67 -16.84 9.55 6.86
C THR A 67 -15.83 9.65 8.01
N VAL A 68 -16.24 10.20 9.16
CA VAL A 68 -15.38 10.29 10.34
C VAL A 68 -14.86 8.92 10.79
N ALA A 69 -15.70 7.88 10.65
CA ALA A 69 -15.32 6.51 11.01
C ALA A 69 -14.25 5.94 10.06
N GLU A 70 -14.35 6.20 8.76
CA GLU A 70 -13.34 5.80 7.76
C GLU A 70 -12.04 6.61 7.89
N GLN A 71 -12.14 7.91 8.18
CA GLN A 71 -10.97 8.75 8.50
C GLN A 71 -10.20 8.22 9.72
N TYR A 72 -10.93 7.77 10.76
CA TYR A 72 -10.31 7.15 11.91
C TYR A 72 -9.54 5.88 11.52
N LEU A 73 -10.15 4.97 10.73
CA LEU A 73 -9.48 3.73 10.30
C LEU A 73 -8.21 4.03 9.50
N LEU A 74 -8.27 4.97 8.54
CA LEU A 74 -7.09 5.37 7.76
C LEU A 74 -5.98 5.96 8.65
N ALA A 75 -6.34 6.80 9.62
CA ALA A 75 -5.37 7.39 10.54
C ALA A 75 -4.74 6.33 11.44
N ALA A 76 -5.55 5.41 12.00
CA ALA A 76 -5.11 4.38 12.92
C ALA A 76 -4.16 3.38 12.24
N VAL A 77 -4.49 2.86 11.05
CA VAL A 77 -3.58 1.97 10.31
C VAL A 77 -2.27 2.68 9.97
N ASN A 78 -2.31 3.94 9.56
CA ASN A 78 -1.10 4.68 9.21
C ASN A 78 -0.24 5.02 10.45
N GLU A 79 -0.84 5.27 11.60
CA GLU A 79 -0.11 5.41 12.86
C GLU A 79 0.62 4.11 13.22
N ASP A 80 -0.07 2.95 13.16
CA ASP A 80 0.55 1.66 13.43
C ASP A 80 1.68 1.34 12.45
N ARG A 81 1.50 1.64 11.16
CA ARG A 81 2.55 1.45 10.15
C ARG A 81 3.78 2.31 10.43
N ILE A 82 3.60 3.59 10.73
CA ILE A 82 4.70 4.51 11.09
C ILE A 82 5.43 4.00 12.33
N ASN A 83 4.71 3.55 13.35
CA ASN A 83 5.29 2.98 14.57
C ASN A 83 6.10 1.70 14.32
N GLN A 84 5.83 0.99 13.22
CA GLN A 84 6.60 -0.17 12.75
C GLN A 84 7.68 0.19 11.71
N GLY A 85 7.91 1.47 11.42
CA GLY A 85 8.89 1.93 10.41
C GLY A 85 8.45 1.70 8.96
N LEU A 86 7.17 1.44 8.72
CA LEU A 86 6.60 1.26 7.38
C LEU A 86 6.11 2.58 6.80
N GLN A 87 6.06 2.66 5.47
CA GLN A 87 5.45 3.81 4.80
C GLN A 87 3.93 3.84 5.04
N PRO A 88 3.33 5.02 5.27
CA PRO A 88 1.88 5.14 5.35
C PRO A 88 1.23 4.79 4.02
N LEU A 89 0.02 4.21 4.09
CA LEU A 89 -0.80 3.90 2.93
C LEU A 89 -1.48 5.17 2.40
N ARG A 90 -1.55 5.29 1.09
CA ARG A 90 -2.36 6.30 0.41
C ARG A 90 -3.81 5.81 0.30
N PHE A 91 -4.75 6.67 0.61
CA PHE A 91 -6.16 6.40 0.30
C PHE A 91 -6.35 6.34 -1.22
N ASP A 92 -7.00 5.28 -1.68
CA ASP A 92 -7.35 5.09 -3.09
C ASP A 92 -8.89 5.05 -3.24
N PRO A 93 -9.49 6.08 -3.86
CA PRO A 93 -10.94 6.16 -4.01
C PRO A 93 -11.51 5.07 -4.93
N ILE A 94 -10.70 4.51 -5.85
CA ILE A 94 -11.14 3.42 -6.74
C ILE A 94 -11.24 2.11 -5.95
N LEU A 95 -10.26 1.82 -5.11
CA LEU A 95 -10.34 0.69 -4.17
C LEU A 95 -11.48 0.88 -3.17
N ALA A 96 -11.70 2.10 -2.68
CA ALA A 96 -12.79 2.39 -1.75
C ALA A 96 -14.17 2.12 -2.36
N GLU A 97 -14.36 2.31 -3.68
CA GLU A 97 -15.61 1.92 -4.34
C GLU A 97 -15.79 0.40 -4.35
N ALA A 98 -14.74 -0.39 -4.59
CA ALA A 98 -14.78 -1.84 -4.47
C ALA A 98 -15.13 -2.28 -3.04
N SER A 99 -14.46 -1.69 -2.03
CA SER A 99 -14.75 -1.90 -0.61
C SER A 99 -16.21 -1.55 -0.26
N ALA A 100 -16.75 -0.45 -0.81
CA ALA A 100 -18.11 0.00 -0.55
C ALA A 100 -19.17 -0.96 -1.13
N ILE A 101 -18.91 -1.55 -2.29
CA ILE A 101 -19.79 -2.58 -2.87
C ILE A 101 -19.87 -3.77 -1.91
N HIS A 102 -18.72 -4.28 -1.44
CA HIS A 102 -18.67 -5.41 -0.53
C HIS A 102 -19.24 -5.10 0.87
N ALA A 103 -18.98 -3.93 1.43
CA ALA A 103 -19.55 -3.52 2.71
C ALA A 103 -21.10 -3.44 2.66
N ARG A 104 -21.67 -3.03 1.51
CA ARG A 104 -23.12 -3.05 1.30
C ARG A 104 -23.68 -4.47 1.27
N GLU A 105 -22.99 -5.42 0.62
CA GLU A 105 -23.38 -6.85 0.63
C GLU A 105 -23.34 -7.42 2.04
N MET A 106 -22.26 -7.20 2.80
CA MET A 106 -22.19 -7.65 4.20
C MET A 106 -23.33 -7.07 5.03
N ALA A 107 -23.59 -5.77 4.92
CA ALA A 107 -24.70 -5.12 5.64
C ALA A 107 -26.06 -5.67 5.19
N ALA A 108 -26.26 -5.95 3.90
CA ALA A 108 -27.51 -6.53 3.38
C ALA A 108 -27.77 -7.95 3.94
N HIS A 109 -26.73 -8.75 4.09
CA HIS A 109 -26.81 -10.08 4.67
C HIS A 109 -26.79 -10.10 6.21
N ALA A 110 -26.43 -9.01 6.87
CA ALA A 110 -26.13 -8.93 8.31
C ALA A 110 -25.09 -9.99 8.73
N GLU A 111 -24.07 -10.18 7.90
CA GLU A 111 -23.02 -11.20 8.05
C GLU A 111 -21.70 -10.66 7.50
N ILE A 112 -20.57 -11.01 8.14
CA ILE A 112 -19.23 -10.77 7.61
C ILE A 112 -18.76 -11.97 6.78
N SER A 113 -18.25 -11.69 5.59
CA SER A 113 -17.70 -12.68 4.67
C SER A 113 -16.66 -11.99 3.79
N HIS A 114 -15.67 -12.73 3.28
CA HIS A 114 -14.78 -12.23 2.23
C HIS A 114 -15.39 -12.34 0.83
N GLN A 115 -16.45 -13.12 0.67
CA GLN A 115 -17.15 -13.28 -0.60
C GLN A 115 -18.49 -13.99 -0.37
N PHE A 116 -19.57 -13.46 -0.89
CA PHE A 116 -20.87 -14.12 -0.94
C PHE A 116 -21.02 -14.94 -2.21
N ASN A 117 -22.02 -15.83 -2.22
CA ASN A 117 -22.30 -16.64 -3.40
C ASN A 117 -22.76 -15.76 -4.58
N GLY A 118 -22.08 -15.87 -5.71
CA GLY A 118 -22.34 -15.05 -6.90
C GLY A 118 -21.65 -13.70 -6.92
N GLU A 119 -21.00 -13.29 -5.83
CA GLU A 119 -20.20 -12.08 -5.79
C GLU A 119 -18.85 -12.30 -6.50
N PRO A 120 -18.32 -11.32 -7.27
CA PRO A 120 -16.97 -11.38 -7.80
C PRO A 120 -15.92 -11.56 -6.68
N THR A 121 -14.81 -12.20 -6.99
CA THR A 121 -13.66 -12.30 -6.07
C THR A 121 -13.12 -10.92 -5.72
N LEU A 122 -12.37 -10.79 -4.62
CA LEU A 122 -11.70 -9.53 -4.23
C LEU A 122 -10.94 -8.89 -5.39
N ALA A 123 -10.12 -9.69 -6.10
CA ALA A 123 -9.35 -9.19 -7.23
C ALA A 123 -10.25 -8.71 -8.39
N GLU A 124 -11.36 -9.40 -8.65
CA GLU A 124 -12.33 -8.97 -9.66
C GLU A 124 -13.10 -7.73 -9.21
N ARG A 125 -13.47 -7.60 -7.92
CA ARG A 125 -14.10 -6.38 -7.40
C ARG A 125 -13.20 -5.16 -7.60
N GLY A 126 -11.92 -5.25 -7.19
CA GLY A 126 -10.95 -4.18 -7.39
C GLY A 126 -10.74 -3.83 -8.87
N SER A 127 -10.56 -4.83 -9.72
CA SER A 127 -10.37 -4.64 -11.17
C SER A 127 -11.62 -4.09 -11.85
N ASN A 128 -12.81 -4.53 -11.48
CA ASN A 128 -14.08 -4.05 -12.03
C ASN A 128 -14.36 -2.59 -11.64
N ALA A 129 -13.91 -2.14 -10.46
CA ALA A 129 -13.91 -0.75 -10.07
C ALA A 129 -12.90 0.11 -10.85
N GLY A 130 -11.94 -0.52 -11.55
CA GLY A 130 -10.90 0.15 -12.34
C GLY A 130 -9.56 0.29 -11.63
N ALA A 131 -9.35 -0.38 -10.49
CA ALA A 131 -8.06 -0.39 -9.82
C ALA A 131 -7.02 -1.20 -10.60
N HIS A 132 -5.78 -0.70 -10.59
CA HIS A 132 -4.63 -1.37 -11.20
C HIS A 132 -3.64 -1.79 -10.11
N PHE A 133 -3.49 -3.09 -9.88
CA PHE A 133 -2.67 -3.64 -8.79
C PHE A 133 -1.99 -4.94 -9.19
N SER A 134 -0.87 -5.23 -8.53
CA SER A 134 -0.15 -6.51 -8.62
C SER A 134 -0.39 -7.41 -7.40
N LEU A 135 -0.89 -6.85 -6.30
CA LEU A 135 -1.27 -7.51 -5.07
C LEU A 135 -2.52 -6.83 -4.52
N ILE A 136 -3.45 -7.61 -3.98
CA ILE A 136 -4.60 -7.10 -3.23
C ILE A 136 -4.92 -8.04 -2.07
N THR A 137 -5.23 -7.49 -0.88
CA THR A 137 -5.68 -8.22 0.32
C THR A 137 -6.80 -7.45 1.00
N GLU A 138 -7.57 -8.12 1.87
CA GLU A 138 -8.78 -7.55 2.45
C GLU A 138 -8.86 -7.85 3.95
N ASN A 139 -9.33 -6.85 4.70
CA ASN A 139 -9.83 -7.01 6.06
C ASN A 139 -11.32 -6.67 6.09
N VAL A 140 -12.12 -7.55 6.72
CA VAL A 140 -13.54 -7.32 6.96
C VAL A 140 -13.85 -7.43 8.46
N ALA A 141 -14.79 -6.63 8.95
CA ALA A 141 -15.26 -6.73 10.33
C ALA A 141 -16.65 -6.13 10.50
N GLU A 142 -17.31 -6.55 11.59
CA GLU A 142 -18.53 -5.95 12.13
C GLU A 142 -18.30 -5.57 13.59
N ALA A 143 -18.60 -4.32 13.97
CA ALA A 143 -18.59 -3.85 15.36
C ALA A 143 -19.34 -2.52 15.51
N PRO A 144 -19.70 -2.12 16.75
CA PRO A 144 -20.41 -0.85 16.99
C PRO A 144 -19.61 0.40 16.64
N THR A 145 -18.28 0.35 16.63
CA THR A 145 -17.41 1.51 16.37
C THR A 145 -16.17 1.14 15.59
N SER A 146 -15.64 2.09 14.81
CA SER A 146 -14.36 1.94 14.09
C SER A 146 -13.16 1.69 15.00
N VAL A 147 -13.19 2.21 16.24
CA VAL A 147 -12.15 1.93 17.25
C VAL A 147 -12.12 0.45 17.60
N ILE A 148 -13.29 -0.17 17.80
CA ILE A 148 -13.37 -1.61 18.09
C ILE A 148 -12.95 -2.42 16.85
N ILE A 149 -13.37 -2.03 15.65
CA ILE A 149 -12.98 -2.67 14.40
C ILE A 149 -11.46 -2.73 14.26
N HIS A 150 -10.79 -1.59 14.38
CA HIS A 150 -9.33 -1.52 14.27
C HIS A 150 -8.63 -2.40 15.32
N ASN A 151 -9.10 -2.37 16.57
CA ASN A 151 -8.59 -3.23 17.64
C ASN A 151 -8.76 -4.72 17.33
N LEU A 152 -9.91 -5.13 16.79
CA LEU A 152 -10.15 -6.51 16.38
C LEU A 152 -9.15 -6.96 15.32
N TRP A 153 -8.91 -6.13 14.32
CA TRP A 153 -7.95 -6.42 13.26
C TRP A 153 -6.52 -6.49 13.79
N MET A 154 -6.08 -5.55 14.63
CA MET A 154 -4.73 -5.54 15.20
C MET A 154 -4.46 -6.73 16.14
N HIS A 155 -5.50 -7.30 16.78
CA HIS A 155 -5.38 -8.48 17.62
C HIS A 155 -5.56 -9.82 16.86
N SER A 156 -5.91 -9.78 15.58
CA SER A 156 -6.01 -10.94 14.71
C SER A 156 -4.74 -11.08 13.85
N PRO A 157 -3.97 -12.17 13.97
CA PRO A 157 -2.71 -12.31 13.23
C PRO A 157 -2.85 -12.14 11.71
N GLY A 158 -3.93 -12.64 11.11
CA GLY A 158 -4.17 -12.53 9.66
C GLY A 158 -4.49 -11.10 9.23
N HIS A 159 -5.42 -10.44 9.93
CA HIS A 159 -5.78 -9.06 9.65
C HIS A 159 -4.62 -8.09 9.91
N ARG A 160 -3.90 -8.29 11.02
CA ARG A 160 -2.71 -7.50 11.35
C ARG A 160 -1.62 -7.65 10.29
N ALA A 161 -1.45 -8.84 9.71
CA ALA A 161 -0.50 -9.03 8.63
C ALA A 161 -0.85 -8.20 7.39
N ASN A 162 -2.13 -8.04 7.04
CA ASN A 162 -2.55 -7.17 5.95
C ASN A 162 -2.31 -5.68 6.26
N LEU A 163 -2.67 -5.21 7.48
CA LEU A 163 -2.43 -3.83 7.93
C LEU A 163 -0.94 -3.44 7.85
N LEU A 164 -0.05 -4.36 8.19
CA LEU A 164 1.39 -4.14 8.29
C LEU A 164 2.20 -4.76 7.14
N ASP A 165 1.57 -5.12 6.03
CA ASP A 165 2.29 -5.65 4.85
C ASP A 165 3.16 -4.53 4.23
N PRO A 166 4.50 -4.70 4.16
CA PRO A 166 5.38 -3.73 3.52
C PRO A 166 5.22 -3.65 1.99
N ASN A 167 4.55 -4.63 1.38
CA ASN A 167 4.38 -4.71 -0.07
C ASN A 167 3.16 -3.96 -0.60
N VAL A 168 2.28 -3.45 0.27
CA VAL A 168 1.13 -2.62 -0.12
C VAL A 168 1.44 -1.14 0.06
N ASP A 169 0.89 -0.29 -0.81
CA ASP A 169 1.11 1.15 -0.84
C ASP A 169 -0.18 1.98 -0.82
N SER A 170 -1.33 1.33 -0.96
CA SER A 170 -2.63 1.99 -0.99
C SER A 170 -3.70 1.18 -0.27
N ILE A 171 -4.77 1.89 0.11
CA ILE A 171 -5.90 1.35 0.85
C ILE A 171 -7.21 1.96 0.35
N GLY A 172 -8.20 1.11 0.08
CA GLY A 172 -9.61 1.48 -0.02
C GLY A 172 -10.31 1.18 1.29
N ILE A 173 -11.17 2.08 1.76
CA ILE A 173 -11.91 1.91 3.02
C ILE A 173 -13.36 2.23 2.77
N ALA A 174 -14.25 1.38 3.28
CA ALA A 174 -15.68 1.65 3.30
C ALA A 174 -16.35 1.10 4.56
N ILE A 175 -17.32 1.85 5.06
CA ILE A 175 -18.15 1.48 6.20
C ILE A 175 -19.62 1.66 5.83
N VAL A 176 -20.42 0.62 6.04
CA VAL A 176 -21.88 0.68 5.95
C VAL A 176 -22.47 0.42 7.32
N THR A 177 -23.39 1.27 7.77
CA THR A 177 -24.08 1.12 9.05
C THR A 177 -25.42 0.43 8.87
N ARG A 178 -25.68 -0.60 9.67
CA ARG A 178 -26.99 -1.26 9.78
C ARG A 178 -27.22 -1.67 11.23
N ASP A 179 -28.41 -1.40 11.76
CA ASP A 179 -28.84 -1.84 13.11
C ASP A 179 -27.82 -1.50 14.23
N HIS A 180 -27.24 -0.27 14.18
CA HIS A 180 -26.19 0.21 15.08
C HIS A 180 -24.86 -0.56 15.00
N GLN A 181 -24.66 -1.38 13.98
CA GLN A 181 -23.41 -2.03 13.67
C GLN A 181 -22.77 -1.39 12.43
N LEU A 182 -21.46 -1.32 12.44
CA LEU A 182 -20.63 -0.91 11.30
C LEU A 182 -20.13 -2.18 10.62
N TYR A 183 -20.39 -2.31 9.33
CA TYR A 183 -19.80 -3.30 8.44
C TYR A 183 -18.65 -2.62 7.69
N ALA A 184 -17.42 -2.97 8.03
CA ALA A 184 -16.23 -2.31 7.52
C ALA A 184 -15.42 -3.23 6.62
N VAL A 185 -14.90 -2.67 5.54
CA VAL A 185 -13.97 -3.29 4.60
C VAL A 185 -12.76 -2.39 4.42
N GLU A 186 -11.57 -2.97 4.48
CA GLU A 186 -10.31 -2.37 4.04
C GLU A 186 -9.69 -3.26 2.96
N ASP A 187 -9.58 -2.74 1.76
CA ASP A 187 -8.85 -3.35 0.65
C ASP A 187 -7.47 -2.72 0.53
N PHE A 188 -6.42 -3.53 0.68
CA PHE A 188 -5.03 -3.11 0.57
C PHE A 188 -4.46 -3.53 -0.78
N ALA A 189 -3.72 -2.65 -1.45
CA ALA A 189 -3.13 -3.00 -2.74
C ALA A 189 -1.68 -2.52 -2.89
N SER A 190 -0.94 -3.28 -3.70
CA SER A 190 0.28 -2.79 -4.35
C SER A 190 -0.11 -2.23 -5.71
N THR A 191 -0.16 -0.90 -5.82
CA THR A 191 -0.66 -0.23 -7.02
C THR A 191 0.32 -0.33 -8.19
N VAL A 192 -0.22 -0.48 -9.39
CA VAL A 192 0.54 -0.48 -10.64
C VAL A 192 0.12 0.71 -11.47
N GLN A 193 1.08 1.57 -11.82
CA GLN A 193 0.83 2.74 -12.65
C GLN A 193 0.45 2.32 -14.08
N THR A 194 -0.47 3.03 -14.70
CA THR A 194 -0.74 2.87 -16.13
C THR A 194 0.33 3.60 -16.93
N LEU A 195 1.28 2.86 -17.50
CA LEU A 195 2.37 3.37 -18.31
C LEU A 195 2.24 2.91 -19.77
N SER A 196 2.45 3.82 -20.71
CA SER A 196 2.62 3.44 -22.12
C SER A 196 3.85 2.54 -22.31
N LEU A 197 3.87 1.71 -23.36
CA LEU A 197 5.02 0.83 -23.66
C LEU A 197 6.34 1.62 -23.71
N ASN A 198 6.32 2.80 -24.31
CA ASN A 198 7.51 3.67 -24.35
C ASN A 198 7.97 4.12 -22.95
N GLN A 199 7.06 4.37 -22.02
CA GLN A 199 7.42 4.72 -20.64
C GLN A 199 7.98 3.51 -19.89
N GLN A 200 7.37 2.33 -20.06
CA GLN A 200 7.87 1.07 -19.49
C GLN A 200 9.30 0.79 -19.94
N GLU A 201 9.54 0.85 -21.26
CA GLU A 201 10.85 0.63 -21.88
C GLU A 201 11.91 1.61 -21.36
N ARG A 202 11.58 2.91 -21.28
CA ARG A 202 12.50 3.92 -20.75
C ARG A 202 12.82 3.70 -19.27
N THR A 203 11.81 3.33 -18.47
CA THR A 203 12.04 3.08 -17.04
C THR A 203 13.02 1.94 -16.84
N VAL A 204 12.81 0.80 -17.50
CA VAL A 204 13.72 -0.35 -17.43
C VAL A 204 15.09 -0.04 -18.01
N ALA A 205 15.14 0.69 -19.14
CA ALA A 205 16.40 1.12 -19.76
C ALA A 205 17.25 1.95 -18.80
N ASN A 206 16.64 2.89 -18.07
CA ASN A 206 17.32 3.71 -17.05
C ASN A 206 17.88 2.85 -15.91
N VAL A 207 17.13 1.86 -15.42
CA VAL A 207 17.61 0.94 -14.38
C VAL A 207 18.81 0.12 -14.88
N ILE A 208 18.75 -0.38 -16.11
CA ILE A 208 19.87 -1.14 -16.72
C ILE A 208 21.09 -0.23 -16.94
N ALA A 209 20.89 1.02 -17.39
CA ALA A 209 21.99 1.96 -17.60
C ALA A 209 22.77 2.29 -16.33
N GLN A 210 22.12 2.26 -15.15
CA GLN A 210 22.77 2.44 -13.85
C GLN A 210 23.82 1.34 -13.55
N SER A 211 23.74 0.18 -14.18
CA SER A 211 24.78 -0.87 -14.09
C SER A 211 26.00 -0.64 -15.00
N GLY A 212 26.08 0.50 -15.69
CA GLY A 212 27.14 0.79 -16.67
C GLY A 212 26.92 0.19 -18.05
N MET A 213 25.79 -0.49 -18.29
CA MET A 213 25.44 -1.09 -19.56
C MET A 213 25.00 -0.01 -20.57
N ARG A 214 25.51 -0.09 -21.80
CA ARG A 214 24.99 0.74 -22.89
C ARG A 214 23.61 0.23 -23.31
N VAL A 215 22.57 1.07 -23.15
CA VAL A 215 21.21 0.73 -23.62
C VAL A 215 20.95 1.43 -24.93
N ALA A 216 20.65 0.65 -25.99
CA ALA A 216 20.25 1.19 -27.27
C ALA A 216 18.75 1.52 -27.29
N ALA A 217 18.33 2.30 -28.28
CA ALA A 217 16.92 2.60 -28.50
C ALA A 217 16.12 1.30 -28.68
N THR A 218 14.89 1.30 -28.14
CA THR A 218 13.94 0.20 -28.36
C THR A 218 13.68 -0.02 -29.85
N THR A 219 13.61 -1.28 -30.24
CA THR A 219 13.30 -1.67 -31.61
C THR A 219 11.97 -2.43 -31.65
N GLU A 220 11.34 -2.46 -32.84
CA GLU A 220 10.12 -3.24 -33.04
C GLU A 220 10.37 -4.75 -32.85
N GLU A 221 11.58 -5.21 -33.17
CA GLU A 221 11.99 -6.60 -32.92
C GLU A 221 12.02 -6.91 -31.42
N ALA A 222 12.46 -5.97 -30.57
CA ALA A 222 12.47 -6.18 -29.12
C ALA A 222 11.05 -6.28 -28.59
N ARG A 223 10.12 -5.44 -29.07
CA ARG A 223 8.68 -5.51 -28.72
C ARG A 223 8.05 -6.82 -29.18
N ARG A 224 8.30 -7.23 -30.43
CA ARG A 224 7.83 -8.54 -30.92
C ARG A 224 8.45 -9.68 -30.12
N THR A 225 9.72 -9.59 -29.76
CA THR A 225 10.37 -10.60 -28.89
C THR A 225 9.69 -10.70 -27.53
N CYS A 226 9.19 -9.59 -26.98
CA CYS A 226 8.44 -9.59 -25.73
C CYS A 226 7.15 -10.43 -25.81
N THR A 227 6.44 -10.43 -26.94
CA THR A 227 5.19 -11.20 -27.12
C THR A 227 5.42 -12.70 -27.34
N MET A 228 6.63 -13.12 -27.63
CA MET A 228 6.96 -14.52 -27.92
C MET A 228 7.15 -15.33 -26.64
N SER A 229 6.76 -16.59 -26.63
CA SER A 229 7.05 -17.52 -25.53
C SER A 229 8.51 -17.97 -25.50
N SER A 230 9.19 -18.02 -26.68
CA SER A 230 10.59 -18.40 -26.81
C SER A 230 11.21 -17.80 -28.09
N GLY A 231 12.53 -17.90 -28.25
CA GLY A 231 13.23 -17.36 -29.39
C GLY A 231 13.28 -15.82 -29.41
N TYR A 232 13.50 -15.22 -30.59
CA TYR A 232 13.52 -13.78 -30.78
C TYR A 232 13.02 -13.42 -32.20
N ALA A 233 12.58 -12.18 -32.34
CA ALA A 233 12.25 -11.58 -33.64
C ALA A 233 13.34 -10.56 -33.98
N GLY A 234 14.01 -10.76 -35.12
CA GLY A 234 15.02 -9.82 -35.61
C GLY A 234 16.14 -10.50 -36.37
N SER A 235 16.98 -9.70 -37.04
CA SER A 235 18.11 -10.16 -37.85
C SER A 235 19.40 -10.35 -37.03
N ARG A 236 19.62 -9.52 -35.99
CA ARG A 236 20.78 -9.62 -35.09
C ARG A 236 20.44 -10.47 -33.87
N GLN A 237 21.06 -11.65 -33.78
CA GLN A 237 20.82 -12.56 -32.67
C GLN A 237 21.40 -12.02 -31.35
N PRO A 238 20.58 -11.84 -30.30
CA PRO A 238 21.08 -11.54 -28.96
C PRO A 238 21.76 -12.79 -28.37
N TRP A 239 22.80 -12.57 -27.54
CA TRP A 239 23.45 -13.66 -26.81
C TRP A 239 22.65 -14.10 -25.58
N TYR A 240 21.77 -13.23 -25.07
CA TYR A 240 20.88 -13.55 -23.96
C TYR A 240 19.57 -12.79 -24.10
N ILE A 241 18.48 -13.46 -23.77
CA ILE A 241 17.14 -12.87 -23.72
C ILE A 241 16.53 -13.20 -22.37
N MET A 242 16.04 -12.20 -21.67
CA MET A 242 15.18 -12.39 -20.52
C MET A 242 13.81 -11.78 -20.78
N ARG A 243 12.76 -12.58 -20.57
CA ARG A 243 11.38 -12.13 -20.50
C ARG A 243 10.91 -12.26 -19.07
N TYR A 244 10.26 -11.24 -18.55
CA TYR A 244 9.71 -11.28 -17.22
C TYR A 244 8.46 -10.40 -17.11
N THR A 245 7.66 -10.70 -16.10
CA THR A 245 6.48 -9.93 -15.71
C THR A 245 6.76 -9.28 -14.35
N ALA A 246 6.40 -8.01 -14.19
CA ALA A 246 6.64 -7.26 -12.96
C ALA A 246 5.48 -6.32 -12.63
N GLY A 247 5.17 -6.16 -11.34
CA GLY A 247 4.26 -5.12 -10.85
C GLY A 247 4.95 -3.75 -10.71
N SER A 248 6.29 -3.72 -10.68
CA SER A 248 7.10 -2.50 -10.64
C SER A 248 8.27 -2.60 -11.60
N LEU A 249 8.62 -1.48 -12.26
CA LEU A 249 9.74 -1.40 -13.20
C LEU A 249 11.00 -0.78 -12.60
N ASN A 250 10.95 -0.37 -11.34
CA ASN A 250 12.08 0.25 -10.64
C ASN A 250 13.15 -0.76 -10.21
N GLN A 251 12.86 -2.04 -10.35
CA GLN A 251 13.78 -3.14 -10.06
C GLN A 251 13.77 -4.14 -11.22
N ILE A 252 14.92 -4.74 -11.46
CA ILE A 252 15.09 -5.81 -12.44
C ILE A 252 15.37 -7.13 -11.72
N PRO A 253 15.00 -8.30 -12.29
CA PRO A 253 15.26 -9.61 -11.70
C PRO A 253 16.74 -9.83 -11.38
N ASP A 254 17.03 -10.50 -10.26
CA ASP A 254 18.41 -10.75 -9.82
C ASP A 254 19.22 -11.57 -10.86
N GLN A 255 18.55 -12.47 -11.57
CA GLN A 255 19.18 -13.19 -12.68
C GLN A 255 19.63 -12.23 -13.80
N LEU A 256 18.85 -11.16 -14.10
CA LEU A 256 19.27 -10.15 -15.06
C LEU A 256 20.43 -9.32 -14.51
N LYS A 257 20.39 -8.88 -13.22
CA LYS A 257 21.51 -8.19 -12.56
C LYS A 257 22.81 -8.99 -12.68
N SER A 258 22.76 -10.31 -12.43
CA SER A 258 23.91 -11.20 -12.55
C SER A 258 24.45 -11.29 -13.98
N LYS A 259 23.59 -11.25 -14.99
CA LYS A 259 24.01 -11.23 -16.39
C LYS A 259 24.67 -9.91 -16.76
N LEU A 260 24.09 -8.77 -16.34
CA LEU A 260 24.67 -7.44 -16.57
C LEU A 260 26.06 -7.31 -15.93
N ALA A 261 26.25 -7.83 -14.73
CA ALA A 261 27.52 -7.80 -14.00
C ALA A 261 28.58 -8.77 -14.57
N SER A 262 28.25 -9.68 -15.50
CA SER A 262 29.16 -10.72 -15.98
C SER A 262 30.29 -10.22 -16.88
N GLY A 263 30.24 -8.98 -17.38
CA GLY A 263 31.20 -8.42 -18.34
C GLY A 263 31.13 -9.03 -19.77
N LYS A 264 30.19 -9.95 -19.99
CA LYS A 264 30.05 -10.62 -21.30
C LYS A 264 29.21 -9.83 -22.30
N TYR A 265 28.42 -8.87 -21.83
CA TYR A 265 27.49 -8.10 -22.63
C TYR A 265 27.85 -6.63 -22.55
N HIS A 266 27.76 -5.94 -23.69
CA HIS A 266 28.13 -4.53 -23.80
C HIS A 266 26.95 -3.65 -24.23
N GLN A 267 25.87 -4.27 -24.71
CA GLN A 267 24.69 -3.54 -25.15
C GLN A 267 23.42 -4.27 -24.75
N ALA A 268 22.42 -3.51 -24.30
CA ALA A 268 21.07 -3.99 -24.04
C ALA A 268 20.04 -3.28 -24.92
N VAL A 269 18.96 -3.98 -25.27
CA VAL A 269 17.75 -3.42 -25.89
C VAL A 269 16.55 -3.88 -25.04
N VAL A 270 15.65 -2.96 -24.71
CA VAL A 270 14.45 -3.24 -23.94
C VAL A 270 13.23 -3.17 -24.85
N GLY A 271 12.34 -4.15 -24.75
CA GLY A 271 11.04 -4.14 -25.39
C GLY A 271 9.94 -4.41 -24.37
N ALA A 272 8.87 -3.63 -24.39
CA ALA A 272 7.66 -3.87 -23.61
C ALA A 272 6.52 -4.36 -24.51
N CYS A 273 5.58 -5.13 -23.94
CA CYS A 273 4.41 -5.58 -24.66
C CYS A 273 3.19 -5.66 -23.72
N SER A 274 1.99 -5.54 -24.33
CA SER A 274 0.74 -5.63 -23.58
C SER A 274 0.52 -7.04 -23.01
N THR A 275 -0.11 -7.12 -21.87
CA THR A 275 -0.61 -8.39 -21.33
C THR A 275 -1.78 -8.88 -22.17
N THR A 276 -1.72 -10.13 -22.63
CA THR A 276 -2.79 -10.79 -23.42
C THR A 276 -3.75 -11.60 -22.56
N ARG A 277 -3.60 -11.58 -21.23
CA ARG A 277 -4.41 -12.39 -20.31
C ARG A 277 -5.54 -11.56 -19.72
N ASN A 278 -6.75 -12.10 -19.73
CA ASN A 278 -7.85 -11.64 -18.88
C ASN A 278 -7.49 -11.99 -17.42
N SER A 279 -6.78 -11.09 -16.77
CA SER A 279 -6.39 -11.21 -15.37
C SER A 279 -6.85 -9.95 -14.65
N PRO A 280 -7.43 -10.04 -13.47
CA PRO A 280 -7.73 -8.88 -12.65
C PRO A 280 -6.46 -8.15 -12.18
N PHE A 281 -5.30 -8.83 -12.21
CA PHE A 281 -4.03 -8.23 -11.82
C PHE A 281 -3.37 -7.51 -12.99
N THR A 282 -2.86 -6.31 -12.71
CA THR A 282 -2.07 -5.50 -13.65
C THR A 282 -0.60 -5.82 -13.50
N ALA A 283 0.09 -6.01 -14.63
CA ALA A 283 1.53 -6.22 -14.65
C ALA A 283 2.14 -5.73 -15.96
N TYR A 284 3.43 -5.42 -15.93
CA TYR A 284 4.24 -5.10 -17.10
C TYR A 284 4.91 -6.35 -17.64
N ASN A 285 4.89 -6.52 -18.95
CA ASN A 285 5.67 -7.56 -19.63
C ASN A 285 6.87 -6.93 -20.34
N ILE A 286 8.05 -7.40 -20.01
CA ILE A 286 9.31 -6.85 -20.47
C ILE A 286 10.18 -7.95 -21.10
N ALA A 287 10.82 -7.64 -22.21
CA ALA A 287 11.94 -8.40 -22.76
C ALA A 287 13.21 -7.55 -22.73
N VAL A 288 14.30 -8.13 -22.25
CA VAL A 288 15.63 -7.54 -22.31
C VAL A 288 16.53 -8.44 -23.17
N LEU A 289 17.07 -7.86 -24.23
CA LEU A 289 17.96 -8.52 -25.18
C LEU A 289 19.37 -7.99 -24.91
N LEU A 290 20.32 -8.91 -24.63
CA LEU A 290 21.72 -8.57 -24.38
C LEU A 290 22.61 -9.02 -25.53
N TYR A 291 23.49 -8.14 -25.96
CA TYR A 291 24.42 -8.31 -27.05
C TYR A 291 25.87 -8.16 -26.56
N PRO A 292 26.84 -8.77 -27.32
CA PRO A 292 28.26 -8.61 -27.06
C PRO A 292 28.74 -7.17 -27.24
#